data_077e998e60c385742e4741a3eccf7f65
#
_entry.id   077e998e60c385742e4741a3eccf7f65
#
_cell.length_a   1.000
_cell.length_b   1.000
_cell.length_c   1.000
_cell.angle_alpha   90.00
_cell.angle_beta   90.00
_cell.angle_gamma   90.00
#
_symmetry.space_group_name_H-M   'P 1'
#
loop_
_entity.id
_entity.type
_entity.pdbx_description
1 polymer ?
#
loop_
_entity_poly.entity_id
_entity_poly.type
_entity_poly.pdbx_seq_one_letter_code
_entity_poly.pdbx_strand_id
1 'polypeptide(L)'
;MNRVSPDPGMHPRPGRSRRGSLRQRLRNVCTRRRIVIAGALLLGAAVLALLVPQAWYFHQVRQLAEHNPDSTAFMDLRRAQDGGTNIDFRWVDYTEIAPGLRRAVVAAEDGGFMAHNGFEWAAMGEAWRDWREADRPLRGASTISQQLAKNLFLSEERSLRRKLQEAAITWMLESQLDKRRILELYLNVIEWGDGVFGAEAAAQRFYGVRASELDTWQAAVLAARIPRPRYYHRHGETTFLIRRAARIEQWAAHARIP
;
A
#
# COMPACT_ATOMS: atom_id res chain seq x y z
N MET A 1 -19.66 -53.25 93.29
CA MET A 1 -18.30 -53.14 92.73
C MET A 1 -18.47 -52.99 91.25
N ASN A 2 -18.49 -51.78 90.72
CA ASN A 2 -18.36 -51.53 89.31
C ASN A 2 -17.70 -50.16 89.17
N ARG A 3 -16.46 -50.14 88.67
CA ARG A 3 -15.69 -48.98 88.42
C ARG A 3 -16.10 -48.43 87.06
N VAL A 4 -16.52 -47.14 87.01
CA VAL A 4 -16.72 -46.40 85.81
C VAL A 4 -15.38 -45.71 85.51
N SER A 5 -14.83 -46.02 84.33
CA SER A 5 -13.64 -45.34 83.79
C SER A 5 -14.00 -44.00 83.14
N PRO A 6 -13.20 -42.93 83.27
CA PRO A 6 -13.46 -41.69 82.63
C PRO A 6 -12.99 -41.66 81.14
N ASP A 7 -13.78 -41.05 80.34
CA ASP A 7 -13.57 -40.77 78.89
C ASP A 7 -12.44 -39.73 78.66
N PRO A 8 -11.41 -40.03 77.85
CA PRO A 8 -10.34 -39.10 77.58
C PRO A 8 -10.58 -38.29 76.28
N GLY A 9 -10.73 -37.02 76.44
CA GLY A 9 -10.11 -36.11 75.49
C GLY A 9 -10.93 -35.56 74.34
N MET A 10 -11.64 -34.50 74.64
CA MET A 10 -12.07 -33.55 73.65
C MET A 10 -10.93 -32.54 73.38
N HIS A 11 -10.13 -32.76 72.32
CA HIS A 11 -9.11 -31.80 71.90
C HIS A 11 -9.77 -30.63 71.20
N PRO A 12 -9.44 -29.35 71.57
CA PRO A 12 -9.97 -28.20 70.87
C PRO A 12 -9.33 -28.11 69.48
N ARG A 13 -10.17 -28.05 68.44
CA ARG A 13 -9.74 -27.81 67.07
C ARG A 13 -9.05 -26.43 66.96
N PRO A 14 -7.83 -26.31 66.37
CA PRO A 14 -7.16 -25.03 66.23
C PRO A 14 -7.99 -24.10 65.32
N GLY A 15 -8.41 -22.97 65.86
CA GLY A 15 -9.12 -21.93 65.14
C GLY A 15 -8.32 -21.45 63.94
N ARG A 16 -8.82 -21.71 62.74
CA ARG A 16 -8.26 -21.18 61.50
C ARG A 16 -8.24 -19.62 61.59
N SER A 17 -7.04 -19.04 61.67
CA SER A 17 -6.83 -17.64 61.86
C SER A 17 -7.46 -16.84 60.69
N ARG A 18 -8.49 -16.08 60.94
CA ARG A 18 -9.15 -15.15 59.96
C ARG A 18 -8.21 -14.13 59.34
N ARG A 19 -7.04 -13.90 59.97
CA ARG A 19 -6.02 -12.95 59.48
C ARG A 19 -5.30 -13.40 58.19
N GLY A 20 -5.14 -14.70 57.94
CA GLY A 20 -4.56 -15.25 56.73
C GLY A 20 -5.42 -15.02 55.48
N SER A 21 -6.75 -15.12 55.64
CA SER A 21 -7.72 -15.00 54.56
C SER A 21 -7.82 -13.53 54.02
N LEU A 22 -7.71 -12.55 54.90
CA LEU A 22 -7.76 -11.13 54.50
C LEU A 22 -6.51 -10.70 53.70
N ARG A 23 -5.32 -11.10 54.15
CA ARG A 23 -4.06 -10.81 53.42
C ARG A 23 -4.03 -11.48 52.06
N GLN A 24 -4.58 -12.67 51.93
CA GLN A 24 -4.67 -13.40 50.66
C GLN A 24 -5.69 -12.74 49.70
N ARG A 25 -6.82 -12.27 50.21
CA ARG A 25 -7.81 -11.49 49.43
C ARG A 25 -7.24 -10.17 48.93
N LEU A 26 -6.55 -9.43 49.77
CA LEU A 26 -5.91 -8.17 49.41
C LEU A 26 -4.79 -8.37 48.34
N ARG A 27 -3.95 -9.43 48.49
CA ARG A 27 -2.95 -9.79 47.47
C ARG A 27 -3.62 -10.11 46.12
N ASN A 28 -4.71 -10.88 46.14
CA ASN A 28 -5.43 -11.26 44.91
C ASN A 28 -6.08 -10.04 44.22
N VAL A 29 -6.64 -9.11 44.97
CA VAL A 29 -7.20 -7.85 44.44
C VAL A 29 -6.09 -6.97 43.84
N CYS A 30 -4.95 -6.83 44.55
CA CYS A 30 -3.82 -6.07 44.05
C CYS A 30 -3.20 -6.68 42.77
N THR A 31 -3.10 -8.01 42.71
CA THR A 31 -2.61 -8.74 41.53
C THR A 31 -3.58 -8.61 40.36
N ARG A 32 -4.89 -8.75 40.58
CA ARG A 32 -5.89 -8.52 39.51
C ARG A 32 -5.85 -7.12 38.96
N ARG A 33 -5.76 -6.10 39.83
CA ARG A 33 -5.64 -4.69 39.41
C ARG A 33 -4.37 -4.46 38.56
N ARG A 34 -3.24 -5.05 38.95
CA ARG A 34 -1.99 -4.95 38.16
C ARG A 34 -2.11 -5.61 36.80
N ILE A 35 -2.77 -6.77 36.70
CA ILE A 35 -3.01 -7.49 35.44
C ILE A 35 -3.92 -6.64 34.52
N VAL A 36 -4.99 -6.07 35.06
CA VAL A 36 -5.89 -5.20 34.28
C VAL A 36 -5.17 -3.96 33.78
N ILE A 37 -4.37 -3.31 34.62
CA ILE A 37 -3.57 -2.13 34.20
C ILE A 37 -2.54 -2.53 33.14
N ALA A 38 -1.83 -3.63 33.31
CA ALA A 38 -0.86 -4.11 32.30
C ALA A 38 -1.57 -4.44 30.99
N GLY A 39 -2.73 -5.09 31.03
CA GLY A 39 -3.55 -5.36 29.84
C GLY A 39 -4.01 -4.08 29.12
N ALA A 40 -4.46 -3.07 29.89
CA ALA A 40 -4.87 -1.78 29.33
C ALA A 40 -3.68 -1.03 28.70
N LEU A 41 -2.50 -1.06 29.32
CA LEU A 41 -1.29 -0.46 28.78
C LEU A 41 -0.84 -1.17 27.51
N LEU A 42 -0.88 -2.50 27.46
CA LEU A 42 -0.55 -3.27 26.25
C LEU A 42 -1.54 -2.98 25.13
N LEU A 43 -2.82 -2.91 25.43
CA LEU A 43 -3.84 -2.54 24.44
C LEU A 43 -3.62 -1.12 23.92
N GLY A 44 -3.36 -0.17 24.81
CA GLY A 44 -3.03 1.22 24.44
C GLY A 44 -1.79 1.30 23.55
N ALA A 45 -0.74 0.57 23.90
CA ALA A 45 0.47 0.50 23.07
C ALA A 45 0.20 -0.14 21.69
N ALA A 46 -0.61 -1.19 21.61
CA ALA A 46 -1.02 -1.81 20.35
C ALA A 46 -1.83 -0.85 19.47
N VAL A 47 -2.78 -0.11 20.06
CA VAL A 47 -3.56 0.91 19.36
C VAL A 47 -2.65 2.03 18.83
N LEU A 48 -1.72 2.53 19.64
CA LEU A 48 -0.77 3.55 19.21
C LEU A 48 0.14 3.03 18.08
N ALA A 49 0.63 1.80 18.16
CA ALA A 49 1.43 1.17 17.12
C ALA A 49 0.68 1.04 15.77
N LEU A 50 -0.64 0.98 15.80
CA LEU A 50 -1.49 1.00 14.61
C LEU A 50 -1.77 2.42 14.12
N LEU A 51 -2.07 3.36 15.01
CA LEU A 51 -2.53 4.70 14.63
C LEU A 51 -1.40 5.67 14.26
N VAL A 52 -0.23 5.58 14.93
CA VAL A 52 0.88 6.50 14.67
C VAL A 52 1.39 6.41 13.23
N PRO A 53 1.63 5.21 12.65
CA PRO A 53 2.00 5.12 11.24
C PRO A 53 0.92 5.68 10.30
N GLN A 54 -0.37 5.46 10.61
CA GLN A 54 -1.45 5.99 9.78
C GLN A 54 -1.50 7.51 9.79
N ALA A 55 -1.31 8.13 10.96
CA ALA A 55 -1.23 9.59 11.08
C ALA A 55 -0.03 10.16 10.30
N TRP A 56 1.11 9.45 10.33
CA TRP A 56 2.28 9.82 9.54
C TRP A 56 2.00 9.75 8.04
N TYR A 57 1.43 8.64 7.53
CA TYR A 57 1.05 8.53 6.11
C TYR A 57 0.03 9.59 5.70
N PHE A 58 -0.96 9.85 6.53
CA PHE A 58 -1.95 10.89 6.27
C PHE A 58 -1.31 12.28 6.12
N HIS A 59 -0.36 12.60 7.00
CA HIS A 59 0.39 13.85 6.91
C HIS A 59 1.21 13.92 5.62
N GLN A 60 1.94 12.85 5.25
CA GLN A 60 2.71 12.79 4.02
C GLN A 60 1.84 12.93 2.78
N VAL A 61 0.71 12.24 2.73
CA VAL A 61 -0.25 12.34 1.62
C VAL A 61 -0.80 13.77 1.48
N ARG A 62 -1.12 14.42 2.62
CA ARG A 62 -1.61 15.81 2.60
C ARG A 62 -0.57 16.77 2.01
N GLN A 63 0.71 16.57 2.27
CA GLN A 63 1.77 17.39 1.70
C GLN A 63 1.85 17.25 0.17
N LEU A 64 1.49 16.09 -0.39
CA LEU A 64 1.47 15.86 -1.84
C LEU A 64 0.43 16.71 -2.58
N ALA A 65 -0.49 17.37 -1.90
CA ALA A 65 -1.42 18.32 -2.54
C ALA A 65 -0.68 19.55 -3.10
N GLU A 66 0.39 19.97 -2.43
CA GLU A 66 1.11 21.22 -2.74
C GLU A 66 2.59 21.01 -3.08
N HIS A 67 3.16 19.86 -2.67
CA HIS A 67 4.59 19.59 -2.84
C HIS A 67 4.83 18.31 -3.64
N ASN A 68 5.82 18.36 -4.50
CA ASN A 68 6.28 17.20 -5.27
C ASN A 68 7.26 16.37 -4.41
N PRO A 69 7.21 15.03 -4.49
CA PRO A 69 8.17 14.20 -3.77
C PRO A 69 9.55 14.24 -4.45
N ASP A 70 10.61 14.42 -3.67
CA ASP A 70 12.00 14.34 -4.14
C ASP A 70 12.46 12.89 -4.38
N SER A 71 11.83 11.93 -3.70
CA SER A 71 12.08 10.49 -3.82
C SER A 71 10.84 9.69 -3.43
N THR A 72 10.83 8.42 -3.80
CA THR A 72 9.79 7.47 -3.42
C THR A 72 10.40 6.21 -2.83
N ALA A 73 9.60 5.40 -2.11
CA ALA A 73 10.06 4.13 -1.56
C ALA A 73 10.62 3.20 -2.65
N PHE A 74 10.06 3.25 -3.88
CA PHE A 74 10.59 2.47 -5.00
C PHE A 74 11.90 3.00 -5.54
N MET A 75 12.09 4.32 -5.64
CA MET A 75 13.37 4.94 -6.02
C MET A 75 14.45 4.58 -5.01
N ASP A 76 14.15 4.68 -3.72
CA ASP A 76 15.09 4.35 -2.65
C ASP A 76 15.45 2.86 -2.64
N LEU A 77 14.47 1.99 -2.90
CA LEU A 77 14.70 0.56 -3.08
C LEU A 77 15.64 0.28 -4.26
N ARG A 78 15.46 0.97 -5.40
CA ARG A 78 16.35 0.80 -6.57
C ARG A 78 17.76 1.28 -6.29
N ARG A 79 17.91 2.43 -5.63
CA ARG A 79 19.24 2.90 -5.17
C ARG A 79 19.95 1.87 -4.30
N ALA A 80 19.21 1.24 -3.38
CA ALA A 80 19.77 0.23 -2.47
C ALA A 80 20.14 -1.08 -3.20
N GLN A 81 19.34 -1.51 -4.20
CA GLN A 81 19.56 -2.75 -4.94
C GLN A 81 20.76 -2.68 -5.90
N ASP A 82 20.94 -1.54 -6.55
CA ASP A 82 21.92 -1.37 -7.63
C ASP A 82 23.24 -0.69 -7.15
N GLY A 83 23.51 -0.72 -5.83
CA GLY A 83 24.77 -0.18 -5.28
C GLY A 83 24.92 1.34 -5.39
N GLY A 84 23.80 2.08 -5.41
CA GLY A 84 23.81 3.53 -5.54
C GLY A 84 23.64 4.04 -6.98
N THR A 85 23.11 3.22 -7.88
CA THR A 85 22.87 3.58 -9.28
C THR A 85 22.12 4.89 -9.43
N ASN A 86 22.57 5.71 -10.38
CA ASN A 86 21.97 7.00 -10.69
C ASN A 86 20.54 6.78 -11.23
N ILE A 87 19.54 7.20 -10.47
CA ILE A 87 18.15 7.25 -10.91
C ILE A 87 18.01 8.46 -11.84
N ASP A 88 17.54 8.23 -13.06
CA ASP A 88 17.08 9.29 -13.96
C ASP A 88 15.65 9.65 -13.58
N PHE A 89 15.50 10.79 -12.92
CA PHE A 89 14.22 11.31 -12.45
C PHE A 89 14.12 12.79 -12.75
N ARG A 90 13.04 13.18 -13.46
CA ARG A 90 12.74 14.58 -13.79
C ARG A 90 11.25 14.80 -13.63
N TRP A 91 10.89 15.67 -12.71
CA TRP A 91 9.51 16.11 -12.54
C TRP A 91 9.08 17.05 -13.65
N VAL A 92 7.86 16.88 -14.15
CA VAL A 92 7.18 17.83 -15.02
C VAL A 92 5.73 18.00 -14.59
N ASP A 93 5.18 19.19 -14.78
CA ASP A 93 3.79 19.47 -14.43
C ASP A 93 2.83 18.71 -15.34
N TYR A 94 1.61 18.48 -14.83
CA TYR A 94 0.57 17.74 -15.55
C TYR A 94 0.38 18.23 -17.00
N THR A 95 0.39 19.54 -17.23
CA THR A 95 0.20 20.16 -18.53
C THR A 95 1.37 19.95 -19.50
N GLU A 96 2.55 19.65 -18.98
CA GLU A 96 3.75 19.33 -19.75
C GLU A 96 3.87 17.86 -20.12
N ILE A 97 2.91 17.03 -19.72
CA ILE A 97 2.80 15.64 -20.16
C ILE A 97 1.79 15.56 -21.31
N ALA A 98 2.18 15.00 -22.45
CA ALA A 98 1.31 14.87 -23.61
C ALA A 98 -0.05 14.26 -23.24
N PRO A 99 -1.19 14.82 -23.72
CA PRO A 99 -2.51 14.24 -23.50
C PRO A 99 -2.63 12.79 -23.95
N GLY A 100 -1.88 12.42 -25.00
CA GLY A 100 -1.76 11.04 -25.48
C GLY A 100 -1.23 10.09 -24.43
N LEU A 101 -0.16 10.47 -23.70
CA LEU A 101 0.42 9.63 -22.64
C LEU A 101 -0.53 9.49 -21.46
N ARG A 102 -1.14 10.58 -21.01
CA ARG A 102 -2.12 10.56 -19.91
C ARG A 102 -3.28 9.60 -20.21
N ARG A 103 -3.85 9.66 -21.43
CA ARG A 103 -4.93 8.77 -21.88
C ARG A 103 -4.45 7.34 -22.05
N ALA A 104 -3.28 7.11 -22.63
CA ALA A 104 -2.73 5.78 -22.84
C ALA A 104 -2.50 5.05 -21.50
N VAL A 105 -2.00 5.75 -20.47
CA VAL A 105 -1.78 5.20 -19.14
C VAL A 105 -3.11 4.86 -18.46
N VAL A 106 -4.09 5.76 -18.49
CA VAL A 106 -5.42 5.49 -17.92
C VAL A 106 -6.07 4.31 -18.66
N ALA A 107 -6.04 4.27 -19.98
CA ALA A 107 -6.58 3.16 -20.76
C ALA A 107 -5.90 1.81 -20.47
N ALA A 108 -4.59 1.83 -20.20
CA ALA A 108 -3.80 0.63 -20.01
C ALA A 108 -3.91 0.03 -18.59
N GLU A 109 -4.01 0.89 -17.58
CA GLU A 109 -3.86 0.53 -16.17
C GLU A 109 -5.16 0.66 -15.36
N ASP A 110 -6.06 1.57 -15.76
CA ASP A 110 -7.25 1.90 -14.98
C ASP A 110 -8.30 2.62 -15.83
N GLY A 111 -8.97 1.89 -16.71
CA GLY A 111 -9.98 2.47 -17.62
C GLY A 111 -11.16 3.13 -16.90
N GLY A 112 -11.41 2.76 -15.65
CA GLY A 112 -12.43 3.31 -14.76
C GLY A 112 -11.95 4.46 -13.87
N PHE A 113 -10.74 4.97 -14.03
CA PHE A 113 -10.07 5.93 -13.14
C PHE A 113 -10.94 7.11 -12.70
N MET A 114 -11.73 7.67 -13.62
CA MET A 114 -12.60 8.81 -13.34
C MET A 114 -13.93 8.42 -12.67
N ALA A 115 -14.25 7.12 -12.57
CA ALA A 115 -15.54 6.64 -12.10
C ALA A 115 -15.52 6.04 -10.69
N HIS A 116 -14.34 5.82 -10.11
CA HIS A 116 -14.19 5.24 -8.77
C HIS A 116 -13.33 6.11 -7.84
N ASN A 117 -13.40 5.83 -6.53
CA ASN A 117 -12.60 6.49 -5.50
C ASN A 117 -11.51 5.52 -4.98
N GLY A 118 -10.56 5.20 -5.86
CA GLY A 118 -9.39 4.38 -5.54
C GLY A 118 -9.57 2.88 -5.62
N PHE A 119 -10.80 2.37 -5.65
CA PHE A 119 -11.10 0.93 -5.70
C PHE A 119 -12.15 0.63 -6.77
N GLU A 120 -11.82 -0.20 -7.72
CA GLU A 120 -12.75 -0.69 -8.72
C GLU A 120 -13.35 -2.03 -8.27
N TRP A 121 -14.39 -1.96 -7.42
CA TRP A 121 -15.00 -3.12 -6.78
C TRP A 121 -15.55 -4.14 -7.78
N ALA A 122 -16.06 -3.68 -8.93
CA ALA A 122 -16.56 -4.56 -9.98
C ALA A 122 -15.45 -5.41 -10.58
N ALA A 123 -14.32 -4.78 -10.98
CA ALA A 123 -13.17 -5.49 -11.52
C ALA A 123 -12.52 -6.42 -10.49
N MET A 124 -12.51 -6.02 -9.20
CA MET A 124 -12.05 -6.89 -8.11
C MET A 124 -12.95 -8.13 -7.96
N GLY A 125 -14.26 -7.96 -8.07
CA GLY A 125 -15.23 -9.07 -8.01
C GLY A 125 -15.11 -10.02 -9.20
N GLU A 126 -14.83 -9.51 -10.40
CA GLU A 126 -14.57 -10.33 -11.60
C GLU A 126 -13.26 -11.10 -11.46
N ALA A 127 -12.17 -10.44 -11.07
CA ALA A 127 -10.88 -11.09 -10.83
C ALA A 127 -10.96 -12.19 -9.77
N TRP A 128 -11.78 -11.99 -8.73
CA TRP A 128 -12.05 -13.01 -7.71
C TRP A 128 -12.81 -14.21 -8.25
N ARG A 129 -13.83 -13.99 -9.12
CA ARG A 129 -14.58 -15.08 -9.79
C ARG A 129 -13.65 -15.88 -10.71
N ASP A 130 -12.86 -15.19 -11.54
CA ASP A 130 -11.90 -15.83 -12.46
C ASP A 130 -10.87 -16.68 -11.72
N TRP A 131 -10.42 -16.20 -10.56
CA TRP A 131 -9.51 -16.97 -9.71
C TRP A 131 -10.17 -18.24 -9.15
N ARG A 132 -11.41 -18.13 -8.71
CA ARG A 132 -12.16 -19.28 -8.15
C ARG A 132 -12.55 -20.32 -9.21
N GLU A 133 -12.91 -19.87 -10.41
CA GLU A 133 -13.50 -20.72 -11.44
C GLU A 133 -12.49 -21.25 -12.45
N ALA A 134 -11.43 -20.51 -12.72
CA ALA A 134 -10.47 -20.82 -13.77
C ALA A 134 -9.03 -21.03 -13.28
N ASP A 135 -8.78 -21.01 -11.95
CA ASP A 135 -7.44 -21.08 -11.31
C ASP A 135 -6.43 -20.11 -11.98
N ARG A 136 -6.94 -18.98 -12.46
CA ARG A 136 -6.11 -17.95 -13.08
C ARG A 136 -5.60 -16.98 -12.02
N PRO A 137 -4.32 -16.60 -12.07
CA PRO A 137 -3.78 -15.63 -11.12
C PRO A 137 -4.53 -14.31 -11.21
N LEU A 138 -4.86 -13.70 -10.07
CA LEU A 138 -5.45 -12.36 -9.95
C LEU A 138 -4.60 -11.35 -10.73
N ARG A 139 -5.03 -10.97 -11.92
CA ARG A 139 -4.34 -10.03 -12.80
C ARG A 139 -5.21 -8.81 -13.06
N GLY A 140 -4.61 -7.62 -12.98
CA GLY A 140 -5.20 -6.39 -13.52
C GLY A 140 -6.23 -5.68 -12.63
N ALA A 141 -6.38 -6.07 -11.36
CA ALA A 141 -7.37 -5.46 -10.46
C ALA A 141 -6.84 -4.28 -9.62
N SER A 142 -5.62 -3.78 -9.86
CA SER A 142 -5.07 -2.67 -9.10
C SER A 142 -5.24 -1.36 -9.88
N THR A 143 -5.84 -0.37 -9.24
CA THR A 143 -6.06 0.97 -9.79
C THR A 143 -4.78 1.81 -9.81
N ILE A 144 -4.78 2.92 -10.55
CA ILE A 144 -3.70 3.94 -10.55
C ILE A 144 -3.42 4.43 -9.13
N SER A 145 -4.45 4.70 -8.33
CA SER A 145 -4.30 5.18 -6.94
C SER A 145 -3.66 4.13 -6.02
N GLN A 146 -3.99 2.85 -6.19
CA GLN A 146 -3.33 1.75 -5.46
C GLN A 146 -1.86 1.58 -5.87
N GLN A 147 -1.57 1.68 -7.17
CA GLN A 147 -0.21 1.63 -7.67
C GLN A 147 0.60 2.84 -7.18
N LEU A 148 0.01 4.04 -7.15
CA LEU A 148 0.63 5.24 -6.61
C LEU A 148 0.98 5.07 -5.12
N ALA A 149 0.02 4.62 -4.29
CA ALA A 149 0.24 4.34 -2.87
C ALA A 149 1.43 3.41 -2.65
N LYS A 150 1.51 2.33 -3.45
CA LYS A 150 2.61 1.38 -3.40
C LYS A 150 3.94 2.03 -3.77
N ASN A 151 4.02 2.75 -4.88
CA ASN A 151 5.26 3.34 -5.36
C ASN A 151 5.81 4.41 -4.40
N LEU A 152 4.93 5.24 -3.83
CA LEU A 152 5.34 6.32 -2.93
C LEU A 152 5.87 5.80 -1.58
N PHE A 153 5.21 4.79 -0.98
CA PHE A 153 5.35 4.54 0.46
C PHE A 153 5.67 3.10 0.84
N LEU A 154 5.57 2.12 -0.08
CA LEU A 154 5.60 0.71 0.29
C LEU A 154 6.72 -0.06 -0.43
N SER A 155 7.06 -1.22 0.13
CA SER A 155 8.03 -2.15 -0.46
C SER A 155 7.39 -3.02 -1.55
N GLU A 156 8.25 -3.75 -2.30
CA GLU A 156 7.82 -4.77 -3.28
C GLU A 156 7.36 -6.08 -2.63
N GLU A 157 7.50 -6.23 -1.32
CA GLU A 157 7.10 -7.43 -0.60
C GLU A 157 5.63 -7.79 -0.85
N ARG A 158 5.36 -9.08 -1.06
CA ARG A 158 4.01 -9.60 -1.23
C ARG A 158 3.49 -10.14 0.09
N SER A 159 2.86 -9.29 0.90
CA SER A 159 2.22 -9.69 2.15
C SER A 159 0.81 -9.09 2.26
N LEU A 160 -0.06 -9.78 2.99
CA LEU A 160 -1.41 -9.28 3.27
C LEU A 160 -1.37 -7.96 4.04
N ARG A 161 -0.45 -7.85 5.02
CA ARG A 161 -0.22 -6.63 5.78
C ARG A 161 0.09 -5.44 4.86
N ARG A 162 1.02 -5.62 3.92
CA ARG A 162 1.35 -4.58 2.94
C ARG A 162 0.13 -4.21 2.08
N LYS A 163 -0.67 -5.20 1.66
CA LYS A 163 -1.87 -4.93 0.85
C LYS A 163 -2.95 -4.15 1.63
N LEU A 164 -3.12 -4.43 2.91
CA LEU A 164 -4.00 -3.64 3.79
C LEU A 164 -3.47 -2.20 3.96
N GLN A 165 -2.16 -2.04 4.12
CA GLN A 165 -1.53 -0.72 4.20
C GLN A 165 -1.68 0.06 2.89
N GLU A 166 -1.51 -0.60 1.74
CA GLU A 166 -1.77 -0.03 0.41
C GLU A 166 -3.21 0.49 0.30
N ALA A 167 -4.19 -0.29 0.75
CA ALA A 167 -5.59 0.12 0.73
C ALA A 167 -5.84 1.34 1.62
N ALA A 168 -5.27 1.39 2.82
CA ALA A 168 -5.41 2.54 3.72
C ALA A 168 -4.81 3.83 3.09
N ILE A 169 -3.61 3.73 2.51
CA ILE A 169 -2.97 4.88 1.84
C ILE A 169 -3.73 5.29 0.58
N THR A 170 -4.27 4.33 -0.19
CA THR A 170 -5.11 4.62 -1.36
C THR A 170 -6.32 5.46 -0.98
N TRP A 171 -7.01 5.08 0.10
CA TRP A 171 -8.12 5.87 0.62
C TRP A 171 -7.69 7.28 1.05
N MET A 172 -6.52 7.42 1.68
CA MET A 172 -5.96 8.73 2.05
C MET A 172 -5.67 9.59 0.81
N LEU A 173 -5.05 9.02 -0.25
CA LEU A 173 -4.78 9.71 -1.51
C LEU A 173 -6.08 10.24 -2.13
N GLU A 174 -7.10 9.41 -2.28
CA GLU A 174 -8.38 9.80 -2.89
C GLU A 174 -9.18 10.79 -2.02
N SER A 175 -8.96 10.80 -0.71
CA SER A 175 -9.62 11.75 0.20
C SER A 175 -8.96 13.12 0.25
N GLN A 176 -7.69 13.24 -0.12
CA GLN A 176 -6.90 14.47 0.02
C GLN A 176 -6.53 15.11 -1.32
N LEU A 177 -6.50 14.31 -2.40
CA LEU A 177 -6.04 14.73 -3.72
C LEU A 177 -7.16 14.57 -4.75
N ASP A 178 -7.22 15.48 -5.72
CA ASP A 178 -8.06 15.30 -6.89
C ASP A 178 -7.46 14.31 -7.90
N LYS A 179 -8.26 13.85 -8.83
CA LYS A 179 -7.84 12.87 -9.85
C LYS A 179 -6.68 13.39 -10.73
N ARG A 180 -6.66 14.68 -11.00
CA ARG A 180 -5.60 15.31 -11.78
C ARG A 180 -4.27 15.19 -11.04
N ARG A 181 -4.24 15.51 -9.74
CA ARG A 181 -3.03 15.42 -8.93
C ARG A 181 -2.58 13.98 -8.73
N ILE A 182 -3.50 13.04 -8.53
CA ILE A 182 -3.18 11.62 -8.44
C ILE A 182 -2.51 11.12 -9.74
N LEU A 183 -3.06 11.47 -10.90
CA LEU A 183 -2.49 11.07 -12.19
C LEU A 183 -1.15 11.76 -12.46
N GLU A 184 -1.00 13.03 -12.13
CA GLU A 184 0.26 13.75 -12.23
C GLU A 184 1.37 13.10 -11.41
N LEU A 185 1.09 12.84 -10.13
CA LEU A 185 2.00 12.12 -9.25
C LEU A 185 2.37 10.76 -9.84
N TYR A 186 1.38 9.98 -10.24
CA TYR A 186 1.59 8.65 -10.79
C TYR A 186 2.54 8.67 -11.99
N LEU A 187 2.27 9.52 -12.98
CA LEU A 187 3.07 9.63 -14.19
C LEU A 187 4.52 10.05 -13.91
N ASN A 188 4.73 10.82 -12.85
CA ASN A 188 6.06 11.30 -12.47
C ASN A 188 6.83 10.30 -11.58
N VAL A 189 6.16 9.41 -10.82
CA VAL A 189 6.88 8.59 -9.83
C VAL A 189 7.02 7.12 -10.20
N ILE A 190 6.31 6.62 -11.22
CA ILE A 190 6.46 5.21 -11.61
C ILE A 190 7.75 4.97 -12.39
N GLU A 191 8.23 3.73 -12.29
CA GLU A 191 9.37 3.24 -13.07
C GLU A 191 8.92 2.88 -14.48
N TRP A 192 9.56 3.49 -15.50
CA TRP A 192 9.31 3.24 -16.93
C TRP A 192 10.38 2.37 -17.58
N GLY A 193 11.51 2.22 -16.91
CA GLY A 193 12.66 1.42 -17.32
C GLY A 193 13.58 1.21 -16.15
N ASP A 194 14.66 0.48 -16.33
CA ASP A 194 15.63 0.21 -15.27
C ASP A 194 16.28 1.52 -14.78
N GLY A 195 15.90 1.96 -13.58
CA GLY A 195 16.34 3.24 -13.00
C GLY A 195 15.75 4.50 -13.64
N VAL A 196 14.77 4.38 -14.55
CA VAL A 196 14.12 5.52 -15.23
C VAL A 196 12.75 5.78 -14.60
N PHE A 197 12.61 6.91 -13.92
CA PHE A 197 11.41 7.30 -13.19
C PHE A 197 10.83 8.61 -13.76
N GLY A 198 9.51 8.62 -13.96
CA GLY A 198 8.79 9.78 -14.47
C GLY A 198 8.71 9.86 -15.97
N ALA A 199 7.63 10.52 -16.43
CA ALA A 199 7.27 10.64 -17.84
C ALA A 199 8.34 11.38 -18.66
N GLU A 200 8.95 12.44 -18.11
CA GLU A 200 9.97 13.21 -18.80
C GLU A 200 11.26 12.40 -19.00
N ALA A 201 11.74 11.73 -17.93
CA ALA A 201 12.91 10.88 -18.04
C ALA A 201 12.68 9.73 -19.04
N ALA A 202 11.46 9.16 -19.06
CA ALA A 202 11.08 8.11 -20.00
C ALA A 202 11.05 8.62 -21.46
N ALA A 203 10.45 9.78 -21.72
CA ALA A 203 10.38 10.38 -23.04
C ALA A 203 11.78 10.68 -23.59
N GLN A 204 12.64 11.27 -22.76
CA GLN A 204 14.03 11.56 -23.14
C GLN A 204 14.82 10.27 -23.38
N ARG A 205 14.68 9.28 -22.47
CA ARG A 205 15.47 8.02 -22.53
C ARG A 205 15.13 7.16 -23.73
N PHE A 206 13.86 7.05 -24.09
CA PHE A 206 13.41 6.10 -25.12
C PHE A 206 13.21 6.76 -26.48
N TYR A 207 12.96 8.06 -26.53
CA TYR A 207 12.63 8.76 -27.79
C TYR A 207 13.43 10.04 -28.02
N GLY A 208 14.17 10.56 -27.04
CA GLY A 208 14.95 11.80 -27.18
C GLY A 208 14.10 13.05 -27.30
N VAL A 209 12.82 13.00 -26.86
CA VAL A 209 11.87 14.12 -26.90
C VAL A 209 11.40 14.48 -25.49
N ARG A 210 10.75 15.64 -25.32
CA ARG A 210 10.09 16.00 -24.06
C ARG A 210 8.80 15.19 -23.88
N ALA A 211 8.36 15.02 -22.63
CA ALA A 211 7.09 14.36 -22.32
C ALA A 211 5.88 15.01 -23.02
N SER A 212 5.93 16.32 -23.26
CA SER A 212 4.91 17.08 -23.98
C SER A 212 4.88 16.82 -25.50
N GLU A 213 5.96 16.29 -26.06
CA GLU A 213 6.16 16.08 -27.49
C GLU A 213 5.89 14.62 -27.92
N LEU A 214 5.58 13.73 -26.97
CA LEU A 214 5.26 12.35 -27.29
C LEU A 214 4.05 12.28 -28.21
N ASP A 215 4.19 11.57 -29.34
CA ASP A 215 3.06 11.23 -30.19
C ASP A 215 2.20 10.10 -29.60
N THR A 216 1.08 9.78 -30.24
CA THR A 216 0.12 8.79 -29.73
C THR A 216 0.70 7.37 -29.67
N TRP A 217 1.54 7.02 -30.66
CA TRP A 217 2.19 5.70 -30.69
C TRP A 217 3.26 5.57 -29.62
N GLN A 218 4.16 6.55 -29.48
CA GLN A 218 5.18 6.61 -28.45
C GLN A 218 4.56 6.52 -27.04
N ALA A 219 3.47 7.27 -26.83
CA ALA A 219 2.69 7.25 -25.59
C ALA A 219 2.12 5.85 -25.29
N ALA A 220 1.56 5.19 -26.30
CA ALA A 220 1.00 3.85 -26.15
C ALA A 220 2.09 2.80 -25.85
N VAL A 221 3.27 2.90 -26.49
CA VAL A 221 4.41 2.02 -26.22
C VAL A 221 4.94 2.23 -24.81
N LEU A 222 5.07 3.45 -24.32
CA LEU A 222 5.45 3.74 -22.94
C LEU A 222 4.43 3.13 -21.96
N ALA A 223 3.14 3.37 -22.15
CA ALA A 223 2.10 2.79 -21.30
C ALA A 223 2.13 1.25 -21.31
N ALA A 224 2.42 0.64 -22.45
CA ALA A 224 2.55 -0.81 -22.56
C ALA A 224 3.71 -1.40 -21.74
N ARG A 225 4.76 -0.61 -21.43
CA ARG A 225 5.94 -1.03 -20.65
C ARG A 225 5.66 -1.12 -19.15
N ILE A 226 4.66 -0.40 -18.61
CA ILE A 226 4.42 -0.23 -17.16
C ILE A 226 4.40 -1.56 -16.39
N PRO A 227 3.77 -2.66 -16.85
CA PRO A 227 3.74 -3.90 -16.07
C PRO A 227 5.10 -4.56 -15.85
N ARG A 228 6.08 -4.33 -16.73
CA ARG A 228 7.43 -4.92 -16.68
C ARG A 228 8.50 -3.98 -17.21
N PRO A 229 8.68 -2.78 -16.62
CA PRO A 229 9.49 -1.71 -17.21
C PRO A 229 10.96 -2.14 -17.39
N ARG A 230 11.56 -2.78 -16.38
CA ARG A 230 12.95 -3.26 -16.42
C ARG A 230 13.17 -4.37 -17.46
N TYR A 231 12.17 -5.24 -17.64
CA TYR A 231 12.23 -6.28 -18.68
C TYR A 231 12.30 -5.65 -20.06
N TYR A 232 11.39 -4.73 -20.38
CA TYR A 232 11.35 -4.08 -21.69
C TYR A 232 12.51 -3.09 -21.91
N HIS A 233 13.09 -2.53 -20.84
CA HIS A 233 14.31 -1.75 -20.97
C HIS A 233 15.47 -2.59 -21.51
N ARG A 234 15.61 -3.83 -21.03
CA ARG A 234 16.70 -4.74 -21.44
C ARG A 234 16.45 -5.47 -22.76
N HIS A 235 15.20 -5.77 -23.09
CA HIS A 235 14.86 -6.60 -24.27
C HIS A 235 14.27 -5.79 -25.44
N GLY A 236 14.08 -4.48 -25.25
CA GLY A 236 13.51 -3.61 -26.28
C GLY A 236 12.04 -3.89 -26.58
N GLU A 237 11.66 -3.56 -27.80
CA GLU A 237 10.29 -3.65 -28.29
C GLU A 237 9.96 -5.03 -28.80
N THR A 238 9.49 -5.90 -27.91
CA THR A 238 9.06 -7.27 -28.27
C THR A 238 7.74 -7.24 -29.03
N THR A 239 7.45 -8.29 -29.82
CA THR A 239 6.16 -8.45 -30.53
C THR A 239 4.96 -8.33 -29.57
N PHE A 240 5.09 -8.85 -28.34
CA PHE A 240 4.05 -8.75 -27.34
C PHE A 240 3.81 -7.29 -26.90
N LEU A 241 4.89 -6.52 -26.66
CA LEU A 241 4.80 -5.11 -26.31
C LEU A 241 4.10 -4.32 -27.40
N ILE A 242 4.50 -4.50 -28.64
CA ILE A 242 3.93 -3.79 -29.81
C ILE A 242 2.44 -4.11 -29.97
N ARG A 243 2.04 -5.38 -29.86
CA ARG A 243 0.62 -5.77 -29.91
C ARG A 243 -0.18 -5.17 -28.75
N ARG A 244 0.42 -5.07 -27.56
CA ARG A 244 -0.22 -4.39 -26.41
C ARG A 244 -0.35 -2.88 -26.66
N ALA A 245 0.69 -2.24 -27.18
CA ALA A 245 0.70 -0.83 -27.49
C ALA A 245 -0.39 -0.47 -28.53
N ALA A 246 -0.53 -1.24 -29.61
CA ALA A 246 -1.57 -1.02 -30.61
C ALA A 246 -3.00 -1.07 -30.02
N ARG A 247 -3.25 -1.95 -29.08
CA ARG A 247 -4.56 -1.98 -28.36
C ARG A 247 -4.73 -0.77 -27.45
N ILE A 248 -3.68 -0.38 -26.73
CA ILE A 248 -3.72 0.79 -25.84
C ILE A 248 -3.99 2.05 -26.64
N GLU A 249 -3.34 2.23 -27.79
CA GLU A 249 -3.56 3.38 -28.67
C GLU A 249 -5.03 3.53 -29.07
N GLN A 250 -5.70 2.43 -29.44
CA GLN A 250 -7.12 2.40 -29.74
C GLN A 250 -7.99 2.76 -28.52
N TRP A 251 -7.68 2.21 -27.35
CA TRP A 251 -8.44 2.48 -26.13
C TRP A 251 -8.21 3.90 -25.59
N ALA A 252 -7.00 4.44 -25.75
CA ALA A 252 -6.65 5.79 -25.32
C ALA A 252 -7.52 6.87 -25.98
N ALA A 253 -8.00 6.65 -27.20
CA ALA A 253 -8.90 7.57 -27.89
C ALA A 253 -10.23 7.80 -27.12
N HIS A 254 -10.65 6.81 -26.31
CA HIS A 254 -11.91 6.86 -25.55
C HIS A 254 -11.69 7.07 -24.04
N ALA A 255 -10.44 7.06 -23.57
CA ALA A 255 -10.12 7.23 -22.15
C ALA A 255 -10.43 8.67 -21.66
N ARG A 256 -11.16 8.73 -20.54
CA ARG A 256 -11.44 9.98 -19.83
C ARG A 256 -10.30 10.29 -18.88
N ILE A 257 -9.78 11.50 -18.94
CA ILE A 257 -8.73 12.03 -18.05
C ILE A 257 -9.20 13.31 -17.39
N PRO A 258 -8.65 13.65 -16.21
CA PRO A 258 -8.97 14.91 -15.54
C PRO A 258 -8.40 16.14 -16.26
#